data_8b03ab75c40049ceb3f9e0a1a7ba25b9
#
_entry.id   8b03ab75c40049ceb3f9e0a1a7ba25b9
#
_cell.length_a   1.000
_cell.length_b   1.000
_cell.length_c   1.000
_cell.angle_alpha   90.00
_cell.angle_beta   90.00
_cell.angle_gamma   90.00
#
_symmetry.space_group_name_H-M   'P 1'
#
loop_
_entity.id
_entity.type
_entity.pdbx_description
1 polymer ?
#
loop_
_entity_poly.entity_id
_entity_poly.type
_entity_poly.pdbx_seq_one_letter_code
_entity_poly.pdbx_strand_id
1 'polypeptide(L)'
;TPAESEPEAADTLIPGQNEAEPEPENGSVPTAEFKPSGNAGIIEQPEAGAMFQLYISSAGSYDAAKDGERDLLVTDENGVALSKDLPYGRYTVHQIEGREGQAFVPDFTVFISSNGHLYSYILNNQTITSFIRVEKRDAETGKIIPAAGIGFQVKDLTSGELISQTVYYPAPVTISTFYTADDGTLMLPCELPYGRYELIEVTTCHGYVLDTAPVPFTVDGSEAVVTVTKSNMAQKGVIRIQKTGEVFSSVVNEGSIFRPVYENTGLPGAVFDIAAAEDIYTPDGTLRAKAGDIVDTVTTQSDGMAASKALYLGKYVITEKQAPHGMALQTEAHTVELVYAGQEVTVTELRADMYNERQRVEISLVKTMKTDKLFGLGQSDELTHVTFGLYAAEKLVAADGSSIPQDGLIEMVSLNKDGKATCKTNLPFGRFYLQEISTDSHYLLGDTKYPVSFDYAGQDKKLVKLIANEGAAIENKLIYGSVSGLKVDANDKPLSGAVMGLFAASETRFTKDTALLTAVSAEDGRFRFEKIPAGNWLVREIEQPKGFVLSEELFPVTVKEQ
;
A
#
# COMPACT_ATOMS: atom_id res chain seq x y z
N THR A 1 -17.88 -40.19 -29.34
CA THR A 1 -18.75 -41.30 -29.76
C THR A 1 -18.27 -42.62 -29.25
N PRO A 2 -19.05 -43.53 -28.79
CA PRO A 2 -20.43 -43.42 -28.34
C PRO A 2 -20.65 -44.04 -26.92
N ALA A 3 -21.75 -43.71 -26.38
CA ALA A 3 -22.98 -44.47 -26.07
C ALA A 3 -22.99 -45.15 -24.69
N GLU A 4 -23.88 -44.72 -23.85
CA GLU A 4 -25.19 -45.32 -23.54
C GLU A 4 -25.13 -46.65 -22.79
N SER A 5 -25.68 -46.67 -21.54
CA SER A 5 -26.98 -47.29 -21.32
C SER A 5 -27.33 -47.30 -19.82
N GLU A 6 -28.41 -46.61 -19.45
CA GLU A 6 -29.44 -47.16 -18.58
C GLU A 6 -30.12 -48.32 -19.28
N PRO A 7 -30.91 -49.19 -18.66
CA PRO A 7 -31.99 -49.03 -17.66
C PRO A 7 -32.01 -50.20 -16.64
N GLU A 8 -32.90 -50.42 -15.75
CA GLU A 8 -34.36 -50.50 -15.75
C GLU A 8 -34.92 -50.87 -14.35
N ALA A 9 -36.08 -50.38 -14.09
CA ALA A 9 -36.96 -50.73 -12.96
C ALA A 9 -37.68 -52.06 -13.19
N ALA A 10 -38.09 -52.71 -12.10
CA ALA A 10 -39.30 -53.53 -12.01
C ALA A 10 -39.47 -53.88 -10.52
N ASP A 11 -40.44 -53.37 -9.82
CA ASP A 11 -41.91 -53.60 -9.79
C ASP A 11 -42.25 -55.06 -9.44
N THR A 12 -43.10 -55.13 -8.47
CA THR A 12 -44.26 -55.99 -8.24
C THR A 12 -44.38 -56.69 -6.89
N LEU A 13 -45.36 -56.25 -6.21
CA LEU A 13 -46.63 -56.88 -5.78
C LEU A 13 -46.71 -57.41 -4.35
N ILE A 14 -47.65 -56.79 -3.68
CA ILE A 14 -48.48 -57.25 -2.54
C ILE A 14 -49.33 -58.47 -3.00
N PRO A 15 -49.70 -59.42 -2.14
CA PRO A 15 -50.89 -59.19 -1.33
C PRO A 15 -50.93 -59.86 0.08
N GLY A 16 -51.76 -59.24 0.89
CA GLY A 16 -52.20 -59.63 2.18
C GLY A 16 -52.88 -60.94 2.41
N GLN A 17 -53.06 -61.21 3.68
CA GLN A 17 -54.28 -61.85 4.21
C GLN A 17 -54.38 -61.62 5.70
N ASN A 18 -55.56 -61.22 6.09
CA ASN A 18 -56.09 -61.18 7.43
C ASN A 18 -55.98 -62.55 8.15
N GLU A 19 -55.64 -62.53 9.41
CA GLU A 19 -56.29 -63.49 10.37
C GLU A 19 -56.41 -62.85 11.74
N ALA A 20 -57.53 -63.18 12.35
CA ALA A 20 -58.29 -62.71 13.44
C ALA A 20 -57.56 -62.50 14.79
N GLU A 21 -58.07 -61.52 15.54
CA GLU A 21 -57.87 -61.36 16.96
C GLU A 21 -58.36 -62.60 17.76
N PRO A 22 -57.72 -62.86 18.90
CA PRO A 22 -58.44 -63.36 20.06
C PRO A 22 -58.48 -62.35 21.20
N GLU A 23 -59.62 -62.26 21.81
CA GLU A 23 -60.02 -61.45 22.99
C GLU A 23 -59.22 -61.78 24.26
N PRO A 24 -59.29 -60.93 25.32
CA PRO A 24 -58.25 -60.76 26.32
C PRO A 24 -58.41 -61.78 27.49
N GLU A 25 -57.31 -62.38 27.85
CA GLU A 25 -57.18 -63.03 29.15
C GLU A 25 -56.69 -62.04 30.22
N ASN A 26 -57.47 -62.00 31.24
CA ASN A 26 -57.28 -61.30 32.48
C ASN A 26 -55.94 -61.64 33.14
N GLY A 27 -55.17 -60.69 33.50
CA GLY A 27 -54.08 -60.96 34.39
C GLY A 27 -52.92 -59.93 34.36
N SER A 28 -52.81 -59.18 35.42
CA SER A 28 -51.69 -58.41 35.92
C SER A 28 -51.27 -57.18 35.04
N VAL A 29 -51.62 -56.03 35.56
CA VAL A 29 -51.01 -54.75 35.20
C VAL A 29 -49.49 -54.90 35.34
N PRO A 30 -48.71 -54.72 34.29
CA PRO A 30 -47.25 -54.55 34.42
C PRO A 30 -47.01 -53.22 35.14
N THR A 31 -46.47 -53.28 36.34
CA THR A 31 -45.75 -52.15 36.91
C THR A 31 -44.68 -51.80 35.90
N ALA A 32 -44.90 -50.72 35.14
CA ALA A 32 -43.85 -50.14 34.32
C ALA A 32 -42.75 -49.72 35.29
N GLU A 33 -41.68 -50.49 35.33
CA GLU A 33 -40.38 -49.98 35.82
C GLU A 33 -40.01 -48.77 34.98
N PHE A 34 -40.19 -47.62 35.58
CA PHE A 34 -39.66 -46.36 34.99
C PHE A 34 -38.16 -46.48 35.02
N LYS A 35 -37.54 -46.81 33.85
CA LYS A 35 -36.13 -46.68 33.66
C LYS A 35 -35.88 -45.20 33.39
N PRO A 36 -35.16 -44.47 34.27
CA PRO A 36 -34.82 -43.10 34.00
C PRO A 36 -33.93 -43.08 32.76
N SER A 37 -34.30 -42.30 31.75
CA SER A 37 -33.45 -42.00 30.61
C SER A 37 -32.22 -41.24 31.11
N GLY A 38 -31.11 -41.94 31.17
CA GLY A 38 -29.73 -41.57 31.21
C GLY A 38 -29.31 -40.16 31.64
N ASN A 39 -29.18 -39.94 32.94
CA ASN A 39 -27.98 -39.33 33.51
C ASN A 39 -27.55 -40.23 34.66
N ALA A 40 -26.45 -40.92 34.53
CA ALA A 40 -25.92 -41.80 35.55
C ALA A 40 -25.60 -40.95 36.79
N GLY A 41 -26.35 -41.20 37.88
CA GLY A 41 -25.91 -40.86 39.22
C GLY A 41 -26.60 -39.74 39.96
N ILE A 42 -27.81 -39.27 39.57
CA ILE A 42 -28.60 -38.43 40.47
C ILE A 42 -29.39 -39.36 41.39
N ILE A 43 -28.92 -39.57 42.61
CA ILE A 43 -29.66 -40.16 43.66
C ILE A 43 -30.83 -39.22 44.00
N GLU A 44 -32.07 -39.65 43.89
CA GLU A 44 -33.26 -38.91 44.37
C GLU A 44 -33.02 -38.55 45.83
N GLN A 45 -33.00 -37.25 46.12
CA GLN A 45 -32.82 -36.77 47.49
C GLN A 45 -34.10 -36.14 47.98
N PRO A 46 -34.48 -36.37 49.24
CA PRO A 46 -35.59 -35.70 49.88
C PRO A 46 -35.46 -34.17 49.72
N GLU A 47 -36.56 -33.50 49.43
CA GLU A 47 -36.65 -32.06 49.37
C GLU A 47 -37.34 -31.53 50.63
N ALA A 48 -36.54 -30.90 51.52
CA ALA A 48 -37.04 -30.21 52.69
C ALA A 48 -37.46 -28.77 52.34
N GLY A 49 -38.55 -28.30 52.91
CA GLY A 49 -39.05 -26.94 52.76
C GLY A 49 -39.87 -26.68 51.48
N ALA A 50 -40.15 -27.71 50.66
CA ALA A 50 -41.07 -27.53 49.54
C ALA A 50 -42.49 -27.28 50.09
N MET A 51 -43.15 -26.25 49.51
CA MET A 51 -44.47 -25.84 49.97
C MET A 51 -45.58 -26.18 48.98
N PHE A 52 -46.69 -26.77 49.47
CA PHE A 52 -47.85 -27.08 48.65
C PHE A 52 -49.08 -26.50 49.26
N GLN A 53 -49.87 -25.78 48.47
CA GLN A 53 -51.26 -25.42 48.81
C GLN A 53 -52.17 -26.56 48.47
N LEU A 54 -52.91 -27.06 49.50
CA LEU A 54 -53.93 -28.09 49.36
C LEU A 54 -55.27 -27.45 49.65
N TYR A 55 -56.20 -27.46 48.71
CA TYR A 55 -57.49 -26.80 48.87
C TYR A 55 -58.58 -27.53 48.10
N ILE A 56 -59.87 -27.44 48.64
CA ILE A 56 -61.01 -28.03 47.95
C ILE A 56 -61.18 -27.41 46.56
N SER A 57 -61.20 -28.25 45.52
CA SER A 57 -61.18 -27.78 44.12
C SER A 57 -62.39 -26.92 43.76
N SER A 58 -63.53 -27.06 44.41
CA SER A 58 -64.74 -26.26 44.21
C SER A 58 -64.56 -24.80 44.63
N ALA A 59 -63.58 -24.47 45.47
CA ALA A 59 -63.26 -23.10 45.87
C ALA A 59 -62.50 -22.31 44.77
N GLY A 60 -61.90 -23.02 43.83
CA GLY A 60 -61.14 -22.38 42.70
C GLY A 60 -59.74 -21.88 43.06
N SER A 61 -59.47 -21.54 44.32
CA SER A 61 -58.16 -21.14 44.81
C SER A 61 -58.02 -21.47 46.32
N TYR A 62 -56.75 -21.46 46.77
CA TYR A 62 -56.40 -21.66 48.17
C TYR A 62 -57.03 -20.59 49.08
N ASP A 63 -56.98 -19.33 48.68
CA ASP A 63 -57.48 -18.19 49.47
C ASP A 63 -59.00 -18.17 49.54
N ALA A 64 -59.69 -18.69 48.54
CA ALA A 64 -61.15 -18.77 48.49
C ALA A 64 -61.74 -19.97 49.31
N ALA A 65 -60.91 -20.97 49.65
CA ALA A 65 -61.29 -22.12 50.42
C ALA A 65 -61.40 -21.76 51.90
N LYS A 66 -62.38 -22.39 52.61
CA LYS A 66 -62.53 -22.24 54.07
C LYS A 66 -61.37 -22.91 54.79
N ASP A 67 -61.03 -22.43 56.01
CA ASP A 67 -59.87 -22.94 56.75
C ASP A 67 -59.97 -24.47 57.06
N GLY A 68 -61.14 -25.02 57.18
CA GLY A 68 -61.33 -26.47 57.33
C GLY A 68 -61.21 -27.28 56.03
N GLU A 69 -61.22 -26.64 54.89
CA GLU A 69 -61.17 -27.19 53.52
C GLU A 69 -59.86 -26.88 52.77
N ARG A 70 -58.84 -26.37 53.48
CA ARG A 70 -57.48 -26.05 52.93
C ARG A 70 -56.41 -26.39 53.96
N ASP A 71 -55.21 -26.65 53.48
CA ASP A 71 -54.00 -26.80 54.28
C ASP A 71 -52.75 -26.32 53.51
N LEU A 72 -51.75 -25.89 54.25
CA LEU A 72 -50.43 -25.54 53.69
C LEU A 72 -49.45 -26.63 54.12
N LEU A 73 -48.98 -27.40 53.18
CA LEU A 73 -48.06 -28.50 53.42
C LEU A 73 -46.65 -27.99 53.24
N VAL A 74 -45.77 -28.29 54.20
CA VAL A 74 -44.31 -27.99 54.10
C VAL A 74 -43.59 -29.31 54.35
N THR A 75 -42.67 -29.67 53.43
CA THR A 75 -41.92 -30.91 53.57
C THR A 75 -40.85 -30.80 54.66
N ASP A 76 -40.71 -31.87 55.48
CA ASP A 76 -39.69 -32.01 56.51
C ASP A 76 -38.30 -32.39 55.92
N GLU A 77 -37.31 -32.66 56.80
CA GLU A 77 -35.94 -33.07 56.40
C GLU A 77 -35.94 -34.40 55.62
N ASN A 78 -37.00 -35.23 55.73
CA ASN A 78 -37.16 -36.46 54.96
C ASN A 78 -37.97 -36.25 53.67
N GLY A 79 -38.28 -34.98 53.31
CA GLY A 79 -39.14 -34.68 52.16
C GLY A 79 -40.59 -35.05 52.31
N VAL A 80 -41.08 -35.21 53.52
CA VAL A 80 -42.45 -35.65 53.82
C VAL A 80 -43.28 -34.48 54.35
N ALA A 81 -44.48 -34.30 53.80
CA ALA A 81 -45.48 -33.39 54.33
C ALA A 81 -46.77 -34.14 54.57
N LEU A 82 -47.47 -33.86 55.68
CA LEU A 82 -48.74 -34.49 56.06
C LEU A 82 -49.76 -33.38 56.27
N SER A 83 -50.95 -33.54 55.66
CA SER A 83 -52.04 -32.61 55.87
C SER A 83 -52.76 -32.92 57.21
N LYS A 84 -53.42 -31.95 57.75
CA LYS A 84 -54.46 -32.18 58.79
C LYS A 84 -55.61 -33.00 58.20
N ASP A 85 -56.51 -33.47 59.08
CA ASP A 85 -57.74 -34.12 58.66
C ASP A 85 -58.63 -33.17 57.86
N LEU A 86 -59.00 -33.59 56.64
CA LEU A 86 -59.79 -32.80 55.70
C LEU A 86 -61.11 -33.46 55.40
N PRO A 87 -62.21 -32.71 55.18
CA PRO A 87 -63.53 -33.24 54.78
C PRO A 87 -63.45 -34.01 53.45
N TYR A 88 -64.46 -34.86 53.25
CA TYR A 88 -64.63 -35.53 51.95
C TYR A 88 -64.79 -34.53 50.83
N GLY A 89 -64.10 -34.77 49.72
CA GLY A 89 -64.12 -33.87 48.57
C GLY A 89 -62.98 -34.08 47.62
N ARG A 90 -63.01 -33.35 46.53
CA ARG A 90 -61.89 -33.25 45.57
C ARG A 90 -61.01 -32.05 45.93
N TYR A 91 -59.73 -32.25 46.09
CA TYR A 91 -58.77 -31.26 46.47
C TYR A 91 -57.77 -31.05 45.37
N THR A 92 -57.32 -29.80 45.12
CA THR A 92 -56.24 -29.45 44.27
C THR A 92 -55.00 -29.31 45.14
N VAL A 93 -53.86 -29.86 44.66
CA VAL A 93 -52.53 -29.68 45.22
C VAL A 93 -51.73 -28.82 44.24
N HIS A 94 -51.26 -27.71 44.72
CA HIS A 94 -50.50 -26.71 43.93
C HIS A 94 -49.20 -26.42 44.66
N GLN A 95 -48.08 -26.65 44.00
CA GLN A 95 -46.76 -26.35 44.56
C GLN A 95 -46.50 -24.85 44.43
N ILE A 96 -46.04 -24.17 45.50
CA ILE A 96 -45.79 -22.73 45.55
C ILE A 96 -44.30 -22.40 45.86
N GLU A 97 -43.58 -23.37 46.45
CA GLU A 97 -42.16 -23.21 46.75
C GLU A 97 -41.46 -24.57 46.60
N GLY A 98 -40.18 -24.53 46.17
CA GLY A 98 -39.36 -25.72 45.96
C GLY A 98 -37.90 -25.34 45.83
N ARG A 99 -37.03 -26.33 45.58
CA ARG A 99 -35.60 -26.14 45.43
C ARG A 99 -35.31 -25.33 44.16
N GLU A 100 -34.42 -24.38 44.31
CA GLU A 100 -33.92 -23.59 43.17
C GLU A 100 -33.36 -24.49 42.05
N GLY A 101 -33.70 -24.20 40.81
CA GLY A 101 -33.28 -24.97 39.63
C GLY A 101 -34.17 -26.20 39.34
N GLN A 102 -35.26 -26.36 40.03
CA GLN A 102 -36.22 -27.41 39.75
C GLN A 102 -37.60 -26.83 39.37
N ALA A 103 -38.20 -27.43 38.35
CA ALA A 103 -39.56 -27.09 37.94
C ALA A 103 -40.56 -27.64 38.96
N PHE A 104 -41.58 -26.85 39.28
CA PHE A 104 -42.65 -27.30 40.13
C PHE A 104 -43.44 -28.45 39.47
N VAL A 105 -43.93 -29.39 40.30
CA VAL A 105 -44.86 -30.41 39.79
C VAL A 105 -46.13 -29.72 39.30
N PRO A 106 -46.76 -30.20 38.20
CA PRO A 106 -48.04 -29.70 37.75
C PRO A 106 -49.13 -29.93 38.83
N ASP A 107 -50.11 -29.04 38.89
CA ASP A 107 -51.26 -29.19 39.74
C ASP A 107 -51.91 -30.54 39.52
N PHE A 108 -52.24 -31.20 40.60
CA PHE A 108 -52.98 -32.47 40.57
C PHE A 108 -54.10 -32.49 41.56
N THR A 109 -54.98 -33.46 41.41
CA THR A 109 -56.19 -33.61 42.32
C THR A 109 -56.10 -34.84 43.14
N VAL A 110 -56.55 -34.72 44.42
CA VAL A 110 -56.73 -35.80 45.39
C VAL A 110 -58.20 -35.90 45.67
N PHE A 111 -58.75 -37.11 45.70
CA PHE A 111 -60.13 -37.35 46.06
C PHE A 111 -60.21 -38.05 47.40
N ILE A 112 -60.65 -37.33 48.45
CA ILE A 112 -60.84 -37.86 49.79
C ILE A 112 -62.22 -38.41 49.86
N SER A 113 -62.36 -39.76 49.94
CA SER A 113 -63.63 -40.47 49.89
C SER A 113 -63.83 -41.48 51.02
N SER A 114 -62.81 -41.73 51.85
CA SER A 114 -62.87 -42.72 52.93
C SER A 114 -62.37 -42.11 54.24
N ASN A 115 -63.13 -42.38 55.34
CA ASN A 115 -62.76 -41.87 56.64
C ASN A 115 -61.51 -42.57 57.19
N GLY A 116 -60.53 -41.77 57.67
CA GLY A 116 -59.31 -42.28 58.27
C GLY A 116 -58.34 -42.93 57.27
N HIS A 117 -58.57 -42.78 55.95
CA HIS A 117 -57.69 -43.32 54.94
C HIS A 117 -56.58 -42.29 54.62
N LEU A 118 -55.31 -42.77 54.60
CA LEU A 118 -54.17 -41.98 54.23
C LEU A 118 -53.91 -42.09 52.70
N TYR A 119 -54.00 -40.99 51.99
CA TYR A 119 -53.66 -40.87 50.55
C TYR A 119 -52.25 -40.42 50.43
N SER A 120 -51.34 -41.25 49.87
CA SER A 120 -49.90 -40.96 49.73
C SER A 120 -49.54 -40.77 48.30
N TYR A 121 -48.71 -39.73 47.99
CA TYR A 121 -48.22 -39.40 46.69
C TYR A 121 -46.68 -39.16 46.76
N ILE A 122 -45.93 -39.64 45.75
CA ILE A 122 -44.54 -39.35 45.57
C ILE A 122 -44.45 -38.32 44.44
N LEU A 123 -43.88 -37.16 44.73
CA LEU A 123 -43.77 -36.06 43.79
C LEU A 123 -42.27 -35.83 43.46
N ASN A 124 -41.96 -35.86 42.20
CA ASN A 124 -40.58 -35.61 41.73
C ASN A 124 -40.53 -34.33 40.90
N ASN A 125 -39.78 -33.33 41.38
CA ASN A 125 -39.50 -32.15 40.63
C ASN A 125 -38.44 -32.47 39.56
N GLN A 126 -38.57 -31.89 38.38
CA GLN A 126 -37.60 -32.05 37.30
C GLN A 126 -36.59 -30.92 37.31
N THR A 127 -35.31 -31.23 37.06
CA THR A 127 -34.30 -30.21 36.90
C THR A 127 -34.66 -29.34 35.69
N ILE A 128 -34.61 -28.02 35.87
CA ILE A 128 -34.73 -27.05 34.77
C ILE A 128 -33.51 -27.21 33.88
N THR A 129 -33.73 -27.38 32.58
CA THR A 129 -32.67 -27.49 31.57
C THR A 129 -33.03 -26.68 30.35
N SER A 130 -32.03 -26.24 29.59
CA SER A 130 -32.21 -25.58 28.30
C SER A 130 -31.15 -26.02 27.30
N PHE A 131 -31.52 -26.09 26.03
CA PHE A 131 -30.56 -26.17 24.95
C PHE A 131 -29.83 -24.83 24.79
N ILE A 132 -28.56 -24.89 24.42
CA ILE A 132 -27.75 -23.70 24.17
C ILE A 132 -27.43 -23.60 22.67
N ARG A 133 -27.88 -22.53 22.07
CA ARG A 133 -27.55 -22.17 20.70
C ARG A 133 -26.53 -21.03 20.71
N VAL A 134 -25.43 -21.18 19.96
CA VAL A 134 -24.44 -20.12 19.76
C VAL A 134 -24.56 -19.60 18.35
N GLU A 135 -24.56 -18.28 18.18
CA GLU A 135 -24.52 -17.60 16.90
C GLU A 135 -23.25 -16.77 16.79
N LYS A 136 -22.46 -17.06 15.76
CA LYS A 136 -21.26 -16.30 15.46
C LYS A 136 -21.58 -15.13 14.54
N ARG A 137 -21.25 -13.90 14.96
CA ARG A 137 -21.59 -12.68 14.23
C ARG A 137 -20.39 -11.79 13.95
N ASP A 138 -20.44 -11.06 12.84
CA ASP A 138 -19.53 -9.94 12.56
C ASP A 138 -19.89 -8.75 13.47
N ALA A 139 -18.89 -8.20 14.15
CA ALA A 139 -19.09 -7.12 15.12
C ALA A 139 -19.49 -5.79 14.50
N GLU A 140 -19.18 -5.56 13.21
CA GLU A 140 -19.50 -4.32 12.52
C GLU A 140 -20.87 -4.36 11.83
N THR A 141 -21.27 -5.54 11.32
CA THR A 141 -22.51 -5.68 10.55
C THR A 141 -23.63 -6.33 11.34
N GLY A 142 -23.30 -7.09 12.38
CA GLY A 142 -24.24 -7.93 13.12
C GLY A 142 -24.73 -9.17 12.37
N LYS A 143 -24.26 -9.39 11.12
CA LYS A 143 -24.61 -10.58 10.33
C LYS A 143 -23.96 -11.83 10.91
N ILE A 144 -24.62 -12.98 10.73
CA ILE A 144 -24.02 -14.27 11.05
C ILE A 144 -22.84 -14.50 10.09
N ILE A 145 -21.73 -15.01 10.62
CA ILE A 145 -20.56 -15.42 9.86
C ILE A 145 -20.76 -16.88 9.48
N PRO A 146 -21.05 -17.22 8.21
CA PRO A 146 -21.33 -18.59 7.78
C PRO A 146 -20.01 -19.36 7.63
N ALA A 147 -19.49 -19.85 8.76
CA ALA A 147 -18.24 -20.59 8.81
C ALA A 147 -18.29 -21.72 9.83
N ALA A 148 -17.91 -22.92 9.38
CA ALA A 148 -17.69 -24.06 10.26
C ALA A 148 -16.37 -23.96 11.01
N GLY A 149 -16.26 -24.69 12.13
CA GLY A 149 -15.01 -24.88 12.84
C GLY A 149 -14.60 -23.75 13.79
N ILE A 150 -15.47 -22.79 14.07
CA ILE A 150 -15.26 -21.82 15.13
C ILE A 150 -15.50 -22.52 16.47
N GLY A 151 -14.48 -22.55 17.33
CA GLY A 151 -14.47 -23.35 18.55
C GLY A 151 -14.85 -22.57 19.79
N PHE A 152 -15.72 -23.14 20.58
CA PHE A 152 -16.21 -22.57 21.84
C PHE A 152 -16.08 -23.56 22.99
N GLN A 153 -15.82 -23.03 24.17
CA GLN A 153 -15.93 -23.74 25.46
C GLN A 153 -16.95 -23.05 26.33
N VAL A 154 -17.60 -23.82 27.17
CA VAL A 154 -18.57 -23.33 28.16
C VAL A 154 -18.01 -23.59 29.54
N LYS A 155 -17.96 -22.56 30.37
CA LYS A 155 -17.52 -22.65 31.76
C LYS A 155 -18.71 -22.49 32.68
N ASP A 156 -18.89 -23.43 33.62
CA ASP A 156 -19.84 -23.31 34.73
C ASP A 156 -19.25 -22.36 35.78
N LEU A 157 -19.97 -21.30 36.10
CA LEU A 157 -19.54 -20.31 37.09
C LEU A 157 -19.71 -20.76 38.54
N THR A 158 -20.47 -21.85 38.78
CA THR A 158 -20.66 -22.41 40.10
C THR A 158 -19.53 -23.35 40.49
N SER A 159 -19.14 -24.26 39.60
CA SER A 159 -18.02 -25.18 39.80
C SER A 159 -16.69 -24.59 39.42
N GLY A 160 -16.67 -23.62 38.50
CA GLY A 160 -15.46 -23.05 37.87
C GLY A 160 -14.86 -23.96 36.80
N GLU A 161 -15.47 -25.06 36.45
CA GLU A 161 -14.97 -26.06 35.50
C GLU A 161 -15.56 -25.86 34.09
N LEU A 162 -14.83 -26.38 33.07
CA LEU A 162 -15.33 -26.43 31.71
C LEU A 162 -16.35 -27.58 31.56
N ILE A 163 -17.46 -27.28 30.91
CA ILE A 163 -18.48 -28.27 30.57
C ILE A 163 -17.91 -29.26 29.55
N SER A 164 -18.07 -30.54 29.82
CA SER A 164 -17.79 -31.64 28.93
C SER A 164 -19.05 -32.43 28.63
N GLN A 165 -19.30 -32.76 27.39
CA GLN A 165 -20.47 -33.53 26.95
C GLN A 165 -20.04 -34.75 26.12
N THR A 166 -20.75 -35.87 26.28
CA THR A 166 -20.47 -37.09 25.54
C THR A 166 -21.44 -37.23 24.37
N VAL A 167 -20.88 -37.30 23.15
CA VAL A 167 -21.61 -37.60 21.91
C VAL A 167 -21.47 -39.08 21.64
N TYR A 168 -22.57 -39.80 21.43
CA TYR A 168 -22.59 -41.25 21.35
C TYR A 168 -22.50 -41.83 19.94
N TYR A 169 -22.63 -41.02 18.90
CA TYR A 169 -22.57 -41.47 17.51
C TYR A 169 -21.43 -40.78 16.75
N PRO A 170 -20.62 -41.46 15.91
CA PRO A 170 -20.64 -42.93 15.63
C PRO A 170 -20.06 -43.80 16.74
N ALA A 171 -19.34 -43.22 17.68
CA ALA A 171 -18.83 -43.87 18.88
C ALA A 171 -18.83 -42.86 20.04
N PRO A 172 -18.87 -43.31 21.31
CA PRO A 172 -18.83 -42.39 22.44
C PRO A 172 -17.54 -41.56 22.46
N VAL A 173 -17.69 -40.24 22.40
CA VAL A 173 -16.58 -39.26 22.50
C VAL A 173 -17.02 -38.15 23.44
N THR A 174 -16.19 -37.87 24.46
CA THR A 174 -16.38 -36.73 25.34
C THR A 174 -15.64 -35.52 24.79
N ILE A 175 -16.34 -34.41 24.58
CA ILE A 175 -15.84 -33.17 24.04
C ILE A 175 -16.08 -32.03 25.04
N SER A 176 -15.13 -31.11 25.13
CA SER A 176 -15.24 -29.86 25.91
C SER A 176 -15.08 -28.60 25.02
N THR A 177 -14.80 -28.80 23.74
CA THR A 177 -14.79 -27.73 22.72
C THR A 177 -15.83 -28.07 21.67
N PHE A 178 -16.72 -27.14 21.42
CA PHE A 178 -17.86 -27.27 20.50
C PHE A 178 -17.64 -26.37 19.30
N TYR A 179 -17.97 -26.86 18.10
CA TYR A 179 -17.63 -26.15 16.85
C TYR A 179 -18.91 -25.77 16.08
N THR A 180 -18.86 -24.60 15.43
CA THR A 180 -19.94 -24.15 14.54
C THR A 180 -20.04 -25.03 13.30
N ALA A 181 -21.28 -25.14 12.77
CA ALA A 181 -21.55 -25.64 11.43
C ALA A 181 -21.31 -24.57 10.34
N ASP A 182 -21.50 -24.95 9.06
CA ASP A 182 -21.26 -24.05 7.90
C ASP A 182 -22.14 -22.79 7.91
N ASP A 183 -23.25 -22.82 8.61
CA ASP A 183 -24.15 -21.67 8.79
C ASP A 183 -23.70 -20.68 9.87
N GLY A 184 -22.56 -20.94 10.54
CA GLY A 184 -22.03 -20.11 11.62
C GLY A 184 -22.78 -20.27 12.95
N THR A 185 -23.61 -21.31 13.10
CA THR A 185 -24.32 -21.63 14.34
C THR A 185 -23.80 -22.91 14.97
N LEU A 186 -24.02 -23.04 16.25
CA LEU A 186 -23.71 -24.23 17.05
C LEU A 186 -24.87 -24.50 17.99
N MET A 187 -25.29 -25.76 18.10
CA MET A 187 -26.16 -26.24 19.17
C MET A 187 -25.34 -27.19 20.05
N LEU A 188 -25.31 -26.97 21.35
CA LEU A 188 -24.67 -27.92 22.26
C LEU A 188 -25.36 -29.27 22.16
N PRO A 189 -24.60 -30.41 22.16
CA PRO A 189 -25.19 -31.75 22.03
C PRO A 189 -26.20 -32.12 23.09
N CYS A 190 -26.05 -31.62 24.32
CA CYS A 190 -26.94 -31.86 25.43
C CYS A 190 -27.37 -30.55 26.10
N GLU A 191 -28.53 -30.56 26.72
CA GLU A 191 -29.02 -29.45 27.54
C GLU A 191 -28.06 -29.14 28.69
N LEU A 192 -28.06 -27.90 29.15
CA LEU A 192 -27.39 -27.48 30.38
C LEU A 192 -28.44 -27.31 31.48
N PRO A 193 -28.11 -27.72 32.72
CA PRO A 193 -29.00 -27.53 33.87
C PRO A 193 -29.06 -26.03 34.27
N TYR A 194 -30.05 -25.71 35.12
CA TYR A 194 -30.16 -24.41 35.78
C TYR A 194 -28.80 -23.96 36.32
N GLY A 195 -28.39 -22.72 35.98
CA GLY A 195 -27.10 -22.18 36.40
C GLY A 195 -26.65 -20.97 35.61
N ARG A 196 -25.48 -20.46 36.00
CA ARG A 196 -24.79 -19.35 35.34
C ARG A 196 -23.53 -19.86 34.64
N TYR A 197 -23.34 -19.44 33.41
CA TYR A 197 -22.29 -19.93 32.53
C TYR A 197 -21.59 -18.81 31.81
N GLU A 198 -20.42 -19.10 31.27
CA GLU A 198 -19.67 -18.24 30.33
C GLU A 198 -19.33 -19.01 29.07
N LEU A 199 -19.63 -18.41 27.91
CA LEU A 199 -19.16 -18.88 26.61
C LEU A 199 -17.81 -18.25 26.29
N ILE A 200 -16.80 -19.07 25.99
CA ILE A 200 -15.42 -18.64 25.67
C ILE A 200 -15.09 -19.12 24.27
N GLU A 201 -14.68 -18.20 23.38
CA GLU A 201 -14.17 -18.54 22.06
C GLU A 201 -12.70 -18.93 22.16
N VAL A 202 -12.31 -20.07 21.57
CA VAL A 202 -10.94 -20.59 21.58
C VAL A 202 -10.30 -20.63 20.19
N THR A 203 -11.11 -20.72 19.13
CA THR A 203 -10.67 -20.59 17.75
C THR A 203 -11.70 -19.82 16.93
N THR A 204 -11.22 -18.97 16.00
CA THR A 204 -12.11 -18.27 15.06
C THR A 204 -11.84 -18.68 13.62
N CYS A 205 -12.65 -18.22 12.67
CA CYS A 205 -12.48 -18.53 11.27
C CYS A 205 -11.51 -17.57 10.58
N HIS A 206 -11.05 -17.97 9.40
CA HIS A 206 -10.20 -17.14 8.52
C HIS A 206 -10.84 -15.76 8.29
N GLY A 207 -10.02 -14.71 8.36
CA GLY A 207 -10.42 -13.32 8.12
C GLY A 207 -10.93 -12.59 9.36
N TYR A 208 -11.03 -13.25 10.52
CA TYR A 208 -11.45 -12.64 11.79
C TYR A 208 -10.36 -12.71 12.85
N VAL A 209 -10.41 -11.77 13.79
CA VAL A 209 -9.55 -11.73 14.97
C VAL A 209 -10.24 -12.47 16.10
N LEU A 210 -9.51 -13.36 16.80
CA LEU A 210 -10.01 -14.08 17.96
C LEU A 210 -10.31 -13.09 19.10
N ASP A 211 -11.50 -13.23 19.69
CA ASP A 211 -11.88 -12.54 20.92
C ASP A 211 -12.17 -13.55 22.03
N THR A 212 -11.23 -13.71 22.94
CA THR A 212 -11.31 -14.64 24.08
C THR A 212 -12.15 -14.10 25.26
N ALA A 213 -12.67 -12.87 25.16
CA ALA A 213 -13.51 -12.31 26.21
C ALA A 213 -14.77 -13.18 26.41
N PRO A 214 -15.05 -13.67 27.63
CA PRO A 214 -16.20 -14.54 27.88
C PRO A 214 -17.51 -13.79 27.74
N VAL A 215 -18.54 -14.50 27.29
CA VAL A 215 -19.93 -14.01 27.22
C VAL A 215 -20.76 -14.74 28.29
N PRO A 216 -21.23 -14.05 29.32
CA PRO A 216 -22.06 -14.67 30.37
C PRO A 216 -23.47 -14.94 29.85
N PHE A 217 -24.05 -16.05 30.30
CA PHE A 217 -25.44 -16.41 30.08
C PHE A 217 -26.01 -17.24 31.24
N THR A 218 -27.31 -17.36 31.30
CA THR A 218 -28.02 -18.05 32.38
C THR A 218 -29.02 -19.05 31.81
N VAL A 219 -29.14 -20.20 32.44
CA VAL A 219 -30.21 -21.17 32.23
C VAL A 219 -31.13 -21.06 33.45
N ASP A 220 -32.34 -20.54 33.27
CA ASP A 220 -33.33 -20.30 34.34
C ASP A 220 -34.71 -20.89 34.03
N GLY A 221 -34.83 -21.57 32.89
CA GLY A 221 -36.09 -22.17 32.44
C GLY A 221 -37.07 -21.23 31.74
N SER A 222 -36.70 -19.96 31.60
CA SER A 222 -37.51 -18.98 30.85
C SER A 222 -37.56 -19.29 29.34
N GLU A 223 -36.53 -19.93 28.82
CA GLU A 223 -36.40 -20.31 27.41
C GLU A 223 -35.98 -21.78 27.27
N ALA A 224 -36.65 -22.52 26.38
CA ALA A 224 -36.25 -23.90 26.05
C ALA A 224 -34.92 -23.95 25.30
N VAL A 225 -34.58 -22.86 24.54
CA VAL A 225 -33.33 -22.69 23.84
C VAL A 225 -32.77 -21.30 24.16
N VAL A 226 -31.70 -21.27 24.94
CA VAL A 226 -30.96 -20.03 25.22
C VAL A 226 -30.03 -19.74 24.06
N THR A 227 -30.17 -18.55 23.41
CA THR A 227 -29.29 -18.13 22.31
C THR A 227 -28.20 -17.19 22.82
N VAL A 228 -26.95 -17.61 22.66
CA VAL A 228 -25.75 -16.82 23.04
C VAL A 228 -25.04 -16.34 21.78
N THR A 229 -24.85 -15.02 21.67
CA THR A 229 -24.19 -14.40 20.54
C THR A 229 -22.75 -14.04 20.89
N LYS A 230 -21.79 -14.43 20.03
CA LYS A 230 -20.37 -13.99 20.07
C LYS A 230 -20.01 -13.29 18.79
N SER A 231 -19.48 -12.06 18.90
CA SER A 231 -19.10 -11.23 17.74
C SER A 231 -17.60 -11.07 17.66
N ASN A 232 -17.03 -11.10 16.43
CA ASN A 232 -15.62 -10.81 16.18
C ASN A 232 -15.46 -9.68 15.15
N MET A 233 -14.33 -8.98 15.25
CA MET A 233 -13.91 -7.98 14.27
C MET A 233 -13.22 -8.65 13.09
N ALA A 234 -13.57 -8.27 11.87
CA ALA A 234 -12.82 -8.67 10.69
C ALA A 234 -11.38 -8.14 10.80
N GLN A 235 -10.40 -9.00 10.48
CA GLN A 235 -8.99 -8.59 10.46
C GLN A 235 -8.80 -7.53 9.37
N LYS A 236 -8.04 -6.49 9.71
CA LYS A 236 -7.66 -5.41 8.79
C LYS A 236 -6.15 -5.33 8.65
N GLY A 237 -5.69 -4.59 7.65
CA GLY A 237 -4.28 -4.35 7.44
C GLY A 237 -4.01 -2.89 7.11
N VAL A 238 -2.74 -2.48 7.26
CA VAL A 238 -2.23 -1.16 6.92
C VAL A 238 -1.19 -1.29 5.82
N ILE A 239 -1.32 -0.48 4.78
CA ILE A 239 -0.33 -0.36 3.71
C ILE A 239 0.60 0.80 4.07
N ARG A 240 1.89 0.50 4.25
CA ARG A 240 2.95 1.48 4.47
C ARG A 240 3.69 1.73 3.16
N ILE A 241 3.68 2.96 2.69
CA ILE A 241 4.40 3.38 1.49
C ILE A 241 5.68 4.08 1.93
N GLN A 242 6.82 3.63 1.36
CA GLN A 242 8.11 4.31 1.48
C GLN A 242 8.44 4.94 0.14
N LYS A 243 8.40 6.26 0.05
CA LYS A 243 8.75 7.02 -1.13
C LYS A 243 10.18 7.48 -1.09
N THR A 244 10.95 7.17 -2.14
CA THR A 244 12.36 7.58 -2.26
C THR A 244 12.66 8.19 -3.60
N GLY A 245 13.79 8.89 -3.69
CA GLY A 245 14.36 9.46 -4.92
C GLY A 245 15.63 10.24 -4.65
N GLU A 246 16.34 10.62 -5.73
CA GLU A 246 17.60 11.35 -5.64
C GLU A 246 17.38 12.82 -5.28
N VAL A 247 18.06 13.28 -4.23
CA VAL A 247 18.15 14.70 -3.86
C VAL A 247 19.58 15.20 -4.00
N PHE A 248 19.77 16.51 -4.26
CA PHE A 248 21.07 17.15 -4.28
C PHE A 248 21.65 17.16 -2.87
N SER A 249 22.54 16.18 -2.58
CA SER A 249 23.02 15.86 -1.23
C SER A 249 24.29 16.59 -0.87
N SER A 250 25.26 16.67 -1.79
CA SER A 250 26.57 17.26 -1.52
C SER A 250 27.25 17.78 -2.80
N VAL A 251 28.38 18.46 -2.65
CA VAL A 251 29.23 18.96 -3.75
C VAL A 251 30.64 18.44 -3.58
N VAL A 252 31.16 17.80 -4.63
CA VAL A 252 32.57 17.41 -4.72
C VAL A 252 33.32 18.43 -5.56
N ASN A 253 34.48 18.88 -5.07
CA ASN A 253 35.37 19.76 -5.80
C ASN A 253 36.58 18.98 -6.35
N GLU A 254 36.67 18.83 -7.65
CA GLU A 254 37.77 18.20 -8.36
C GLU A 254 38.66 19.27 -9.03
N GLY A 255 39.55 19.85 -8.25
CA GLY A 255 40.38 20.95 -8.72
C GLY A 255 39.61 22.25 -8.88
N SER A 256 39.27 22.64 -10.12
CA SER A 256 38.43 23.82 -10.40
C SER A 256 36.98 23.51 -10.77
N ILE A 257 36.63 22.23 -10.85
CA ILE A 257 35.29 21.78 -11.27
C ILE A 257 34.49 21.33 -10.08
N PHE A 258 33.29 21.88 -9.91
CA PHE A 258 32.31 21.53 -8.87
C PHE A 258 31.31 20.53 -9.43
N ARG A 259 31.22 19.32 -8.80
CA ARG A 259 30.29 18.27 -9.20
C ARG A 259 29.17 18.13 -8.20
N PRO A 260 27.90 18.29 -8.62
CA PRO A 260 26.76 17.96 -7.79
C PRO A 260 26.70 16.44 -7.55
N VAL A 261 26.48 16.05 -6.31
CA VAL A 261 26.27 14.65 -5.89
C VAL A 261 24.83 14.47 -5.46
N TYR A 262 24.25 13.33 -5.80
CA TYR A 262 22.87 12.98 -5.49
C TYR A 262 22.82 11.69 -4.69
N GLU A 263 21.98 11.67 -3.66
CA GLU A 263 21.74 10.49 -2.84
C GLU A 263 20.25 10.16 -2.80
N ASN A 264 19.95 8.87 -2.71
CA ASN A 264 18.58 8.39 -2.58
C ASN A 264 18.12 8.55 -1.14
N THR A 265 17.03 9.28 -0.92
CA THR A 265 16.46 9.55 0.40
C THR A 265 14.94 9.52 0.36
N GLY A 266 14.30 9.55 1.55
CA GLY A 266 12.86 9.68 1.66
C GLY A 266 12.37 11.02 1.10
N LEU A 267 11.28 10.98 0.34
CA LEU A 267 10.70 12.14 -0.34
C LEU A 267 9.34 12.51 0.27
N PRO A 268 9.19 13.73 0.83
CA PRO A 268 7.89 14.23 1.31
C PRO A 268 7.00 14.74 0.17
N GLY A 269 5.70 14.75 0.42
CA GLY A 269 4.71 15.41 -0.44
C GLY A 269 4.26 14.61 -1.66
N ALA A 270 4.65 13.34 -1.78
CA ALA A 270 4.02 12.43 -2.75
C ALA A 270 2.59 12.09 -2.29
N VAL A 271 1.63 12.15 -3.19
CA VAL A 271 0.23 11.78 -2.92
C VAL A 271 -0.10 10.51 -3.67
N PHE A 272 -0.65 9.53 -2.95
CA PHE A 272 -1.06 8.24 -3.49
C PHE A 272 -2.54 8.00 -3.26
N ASP A 273 -3.26 7.57 -4.30
CA ASP A 273 -4.56 6.95 -4.19
C ASP A 273 -4.39 5.43 -4.03
N ILE A 274 -5.10 4.85 -3.06
CA ILE A 274 -5.18 3.41 -2.82
C ILE A 274 -6.58 2.98 -3.21
N ALA A 275 -6.72 2.18 -4.25
CA ALA A 275 -7.99 1.70 -4.75
C ALA A 275 -8.11 0.18 -4.59
N ALA A 276 -9.32 -0.34 -4.41
CA ALA A 276 -9.58 -1.77 -4.44
C ALA A 276 -9.31 -2.32 -5.85
N ALA A 277 -8.47 -3.36 -5.96
CA ALA A 277 -8.16 -4.01 -7.24
C ALA A 277 -9.29 -4.93 -7.74
N GLU A 278 -10.10 -5.43 -6.81
CA GLU A 278 -11.24 -6.31 -7.00
C GLU A 278 -12.32 -5.98 -5.97
N ASP A 279 -13.51 -6.56 -6.10
CA ASP A 279 -14.55 -6.44 -5.08
C ASP A 279 -14.07 -7.10 -3.79
N ILE A 280 -14.05 -6.34 -2.69
CA ILE A 280 -13.56 -6.81 -1.38
C ILE A 280 -14.75 -7.17 -0.50
N TYR A 281 -14.80 -8.44 -0.11
CA TYR A 281 -15.82 -8.97 0.78
C TYR A 281 -15.22 -9.44 2.10
N THR A 282 -15.94 -9.20 3.19
CA THR A 282 -15.68 -9.91 4.46
C THR A 282 -16.36 -11.27 4.45
N PRO A 283 -15.91 -12.26 5.27
CA PRO A 283 -16.46 -13.62 5.22
C PRO A 283 -17.96 -13.73 5.60
N ASP A 284 -18.56 -12.70 6.20
CA ASP A 284 -20.02 -12.57 6.40
C ASP A 284 -20.81 -12.24 5.12
N GLY A 285 -20.12 -12.19 3.96
CA GLY A 285 -20.69 -11.88 2.66
C GLY A 285 -20.92 -10.37 2.42
N THR A 286 -20.39 -9.50 3.28
CA THR A 286 -20.58 -8.04 3.13
C THR A 286 -19.54 -7.46 2.19
N LEU A 287 -20.01 -6.79 1.13
CA LEU A 287 -19.17 -5.99 0.22
C LEU A 287 -18.66 -4.75 0.97
N ARG A 288 -17.34 -4.60 1.07
CA ARG A 288 -16.66 -3.49 1.74
C ARG A 288 -16.12 -2.44 0.79
N ALA A 289 -15.72 -2.83 -0.41
CA ALA A 289 -15.33 -1.93 -1.49
C ALA A 289 -15.54 -2.63 -2.84
N LYS A 290 -15.89 -1.87 -3.87
CA LYS A 290 -15.97 -2.36 -5.25
C LYS A 290 -14.62 -2.19 -5.95
N ALA A 291 -14.36 -3.00 -6.93
CA ALA A 291 -13.21 -2.82 -7.83
C ALA A 291 -13.17 -1.39 -8.38
N GLY A 292 -12.02 -0.73 -8.22
CA GLY A 292 -11.78 0.67 -8.62
C GLY A 292 -12.17 1.73 -7.59
N ASP A 293 -12.84 1.39 -6.49
CA ASP A 293 -13.15 2.35 -5.43
C ASP A 293 -11.86 2.83 -4.75
N ILE A 294 -11.64 4.13 -4.69
CA ILE A 294 -10.55 4.72 -3.90
C ILE A 294 -10.94 4.60 -2.42
N VAL A 295 -10.22 3.74 -1.71
CA VAL A 295 -10.49 3.45 -0.30
C VAL A 295 -9.72 4.36 0.64
N ASP A 296 -8.59 4.91 0.17
CA ASP A 296 -7.78 5.89 0.92
C ASP A 296 -6.93 6.75 -0.01
N THR A 297 -6.54 7.93 0.47
CA THR A 297 -5.56 8.81 -0.19
C THR A 297 -4.56 9.26 0.86
N VAL A 298 -3.28 8.99 0.64
CA VAL A 298 -2.22 9.24 1.61
C VAL A 298 -1.13 10.15 1.04
N THR A 299 -0.47 10.91 1.92
CA THR A 299 0.62 11.82 1.55
C THR A 299 1.86 11.49 2.37
N THR A 300 3.03 11.40 1.71
CA THR A 300 4.29 11.10 2.37
C THR A 300 4.78 12.26 3.25
N GLN A 301 5.29 11.91 4.43
CA GLN A 301 5.85 12.82 5.43
C GLN A 301 7.33 13.13 5.14
N SER A 302 7.99 13.86 6.05
CA SER A 302 9.38 14.31 5.90
C SER A 302 10.40 13.17 5.72
N ASP A 303 10.09 11.98 6.21
CA ASP A 303 10.90 10.76 6.06
C ASP A 303 10.58 9.96 4.79
N GLY A 304 9.65 10.44 3.97
CA GLY A 304 9.15 9.76 2.78
C GLY A 304 8.14 8.65 3.07
N MET A 305 7.66 8.50 4.32
CA MET A 305 6.70 7.47 4.68
C MET A 305 5.25 7.99 4.65
N ALA A 306 4.34 7.11 4.23
CA ALA A 306 2.91 7.26 4.39
C ALA A 306 2.29 5.94 4.83
N ALA A 307 1.17 5.99 5.55
CA ALA A 307 0.42 4.81 5.96
C ALA A 307 -1.06 5.01 5.67
N SER A 308 -1.71 3.97 5.16
CA SER A 308 -3.16 3.96 5.00
C SER A 308 -3.86 3.87 6.36
N LYS A 309 -5.14 4.21 6.39
CA LYS A 309 -6.03 3.72 7.45
C LYS A 309 -6.08 2.19 7.44
N ALA A 310 -6.68 1.59 8.45
CA ALA A 310 -6.92 0.14 8.48
C ALA A 310 -7.91 -0.25 7.37
N LEU A 311 -7.48 -1.08 6.44
CA LEU A 311 -8.23 -1.57 5.28
C LEU A 311 -8.59 -3.05 5.49
N TYR A 312 -9.69 -3.53 4.89
CA TYR A 312 -10.04 -4.95 4.90
C TYR A 312 -9.02 -5.77 4.10
N LEU A 313 -8.93 -7.07 4.39
CA LEU A 313 -8.06 -7.98 3.64
C LEU A 313 -8.51 -8.04 2.16
N GLY A 314 -7.56 -8.09 1.23
CA GLY A 314 -7.83 -8.11 -0.21
C GLY A 314 -6.74 -7.42 -1.02
N LYS A 315 -6.97 -7.30 -2.34
CA LYS A 315 -6.01 -6.70 -3.27
C LYS A 315 -6.30 -5.23 -3.51
N TYR A 316 -5.22 -4.45 -3.53
CA TYR A 316 -5.27 -3.01 -3.73
C TYR A 316 -4.28 -2.57 -4.81
N VAL A 317 -4.62 -1.48 -5.48
CA VAL A 317 -3.77 -0.78 -6.45
C VAL A 317 -3.37 0.56 -5.86
N ILE A 318 -2.07 0.79 -5.78
CA ILE A 318 -1.48 2.05 -5.35
C ILE A 318 -1.06 2.83 -6.60
N THR A 319 -1.57 4.05 -6.77
CA THR A 319 -1.24 4.92 -7.89
C THR A 319 -0.76 6.27 -7.38
N GLU A 320 0.39 6.73 -7.87
CA GLU A 320 0.86 8.07 -7.55
C GLU A 320 0.03 9.11 -8.31
N LYS A 321 -0.64 9.97 -7.58
CA LYS A 321 -1.47 11.07 -8.10
C LYS A 321 -0.66 12.35 -8.26
N GLN A 322 0.26 12.58 -7.33
CA GLN A 322 1.14 13.73 -7.32
C GLN A 322 2.54 13.32 -6.89
N ALA A 323 3.52 13.61 -7.73
CA ALA A 323 4.93 13.41 -7.40
C ALA A 323 5.42 14.52 -6.43
N PRO A 324 6.46 14.25 -5.62
CA PRO A 324 7.16 15.28 -4.87
C PRO A 324 7.69 16.38 -5.78
N HIS A 325 7.78 17.61 -5.27
CA HIS A 325 8.35 18.72 -6.05
C HIS A 325 9.75 18.39 -6.57
N GLY A 326 9.99 18.65 -7.85
CA GLY A 326 11.26 18.36 -8.51
C GLY A 326 11.37 16.95 -9.09
N MET A 327 10.38 16.11 -8.87
CA MET A 327 10.33 14.73 -9.35
C MET A 327 9.38 14.55 -10.54
N ALA A 328 9.64 13.52 -11.34
CA ALA A 328 8.73 13.09 -12.40
C ALA A 328 7.73 12.09 -11.83
N LEU A 329 6.46 12.20 -12.25
CA LEU A 329 5.39 11.32 -11.83
C LEU A 329 5.66 9.86 -12.26
N GLN A 330 5.48 8.92 -11.34
CA GLN A 330 5.49 7.49 -11.66
C GLN A 330 4.06 7.05 -12.01
N THR A 331 3.83 6.73 -13.28
CA THR A 331 2.50 6.37 -13.78
C THR A 331 2.19 4.89 -13.66
N GLU A 332 3.18 4.06 -13.34
CA GLU A 332 2.97 2.62 -13.15
C GLU A 332 2.26 2.35 -11.84
N ALA A 333 1.13 1.64 -11.93
CA ALA A 333 0.36 1.25 -10.77
C ALA A 333 1.00 0.04 -10.07
N HIS A 334 1.02 0.05 -8.75
CA HIS A 334 1.60 -1.00 -7.93
C HIS A 334 0.51 -1.78 -7.21
N THR A 335 0.36 -3.08 -7.54
CA THR A 335 -0.64 -3.94 -6.90
C THR A 335 -0.05 -4.63 -5.68
N VAL A 336 -0.79 -4.60 -4.57
CA VAL A 336 -0.43 -5.22 -3.29
C VAL A 336 -1.61 -6.01 -2.74
N GLU A 337 -1.35 -6.96 -1.83
CA GLU A 337 -2.38 -7.78 -1.22
C GLU A 337 -2.23 -7.81 0.30
N LEU A 338 -3.26 -7.39 1.02
CA LEU A 338 -3.38 -7.58 2.46
C LEU A 338 -3.93 -8.97 2.72
N VAL A 339 -3.10 -9.84 3.27
CA VAL A 339 -3.44 -11.25 3.54
C VAL A 339 -3.69 -11.49 5.01
N TYR A 340 -4.50 -12.52 5.31
CA TYR A 340 -4.74 -12.96 6.67
C TYR A 340 -3.47 -13.43 7.35
N ALA A 341 -3.16 -12.88 8.52
CA ALA A 341 -1.95 -13.15 9.27
C ALA A 341 -2.14 -14.09 10.48
N GLY A 342 -3.32 -14.72 10.60
CA GLY A 342 -3.69 -15.56 11.72
C GLY A 342 -4.61 -14.84 12.72
N GLN A 343 -5.33 -15.63 13.52
CA GLN A 343 -6.40 -15.14 14.42
C GLN A 343 -5.90 -14.25 15.57
N GLU A 344 -4.61 -14.34 15.92
CA GLU A 344 -3.98 -13.57 17.01
C GLU A 344 -3.52 -12.17 16.57
N VAL A 345 -3.48 -11.91 15.25
CA VAL A 345 -3.01 -10.64 14.70
C VAL A 345 -4.19 -9.70 14.50
N THR A 346 -4.20 -8.59 15.23
CA THR A 346 -5.27 -7.60 15.12
C THR A 346 -5.21 -6.81 13.83
N VAL A 347 -4.00 -6.38 13.42
CA VAL A 347 -3.77 -5.60 12.19
C VAL A 347 -2.51 -6.13 11.51
N THR A 348 -2.63 -6.53 10.25
CA THR A 348 -1.46 -6.90 9.43
C THR A 348 -0.84 -5.66 8.81
N GLU A 349 0.45 -5.71 8.48
CA GLU A 349 1.15 -4.61 7.82
C GLU A 349 1.83 -5.08 6.54
N LEU A 350 1.76 -4.25 5.51
CA LEU A 350 2.45 -4.47 4.25
C LEU A 350 3.23 -3.20 3.88
N ARG A 351 4.47 -3.37 3.40
CA ARG A 351 5.31 -2.29 2.91
C ARG A 351 5.36 -2.28 1.39
N ALA A 352 5.20 -1.09 0.80
CA ALA A 352 5.37 -0.82 -0.62
C ALA A 352 6.47 0.24 -0.80
N ASP A 353 7.56 -0.11 -1.48
CA ASP A 353 8.64 0.81 -1.79
C ASP A 353 8.41 1.43 -3.17
N MET A 354 8.40 2.77 -3.24
CA MET A 354 8.12 3.56 -4.43
C MET A 354 9.27 4.53 -4.70
N TYR A 355 9.71 4.63 -5.96
CA TYR A 355 10.82 5.50 -6.37
C TYR A 355 10.35 6.50 -7.43
N ASN A 356 10.78 7.79 -7.32
CA ASN A 356 10.66 8.74 -8.41
C ASN A 356 12.02 9.15 -8.95
N GLU A 357 12.09 9.26 -10.27
CA GLU A 357 13.20 9.93 -10.92
C GLU A 357 13.06 11.44 -10.72
N ARG A 358 14.18 12.11 -10.36
CA ARG A 358 14.19 13.55 -10.35
C ARG A 358 14.12 14.09 -11.79
N GLN A 359 13.58 15.29 -11.95
CA GLN A 359 13.61 15.98 -13.23
C GLN A 359 15.06 16.33 -13.57
N ARG A 360 15.46 16.05 -14.82
CA ARG A 360 16.80 16.32 -15.35
C ARG A 360 16.77 17.42 -16.39
N VAL A 361 17.95 18.00 -16.67
CA VAL A 361 18.11 19.02 -17.70
C VAL A 361 19.20 18.65 -18.69
N GLU A 362 19.01 19.02 -19.95
CA GLU A 362 20.00 18.98 -21.01
C GLU A 362 20.15 20.40 -21.52
N ILE A 363 21.37 20.97 -21.43
CA ILE A 363 21.67 22.32 -21.90
C ILE A 363 22.51 22.19 -23.14
N SER A 364 22.08 22.79 -24.24
CA SER A 364 22.78 22.78 -25.51
C SER A 364 23.07 24.21 -26.02
N LEU A 365 24.03 24.33 -26.90
CA LEU A 365 24.34 25.57 -27.62
C LEU A 365 24.69 25.28 -29.07
N VAL A 366 24.59 26.33 -29.91
CA VAL A 366 25.01 26.32 -31.29
C VAL A 366 26.03 27.42 -31.48
N LYS A 367 27.16 27.10 -32.11
CA LYS A 367 28.29 27.98 -32.35
C LYS A 367 28.59 28.09 -33.86
N THR A 368 28.93 29.26 -34.31
CA THR A 368 29.41 29.51 -35.67
C THR A 368 30.72 30.35 -35.63
N MET A 369 31.50 30.22 -36.68
CA MET A 369 32.73 30.99 -36.85
C MET A 369 32.53 31.93 -38.03
N LYS A 370 32.99 33.21 -37.89
CA LYS A 370 32.99 34.13 -39.01
C LYS A 370 33.88 33.59 -40.13
N THR A 371 33.35 33.53 -41.32
CA THR A 371 34.08 32.98 -42.47
C THR A 371 34.87 34.06 -43.20
N ASP A 372 36.12 33.75 -43.61
CA ASP A 372 36.85 34.46 -44.56
C ASP A 372 37.34 33.50 -45.66
N LYS A 373 36.67 33.56 -46.81
CA LYS A 373 36.93 32.63 -47.91
C LYS A 373 38.29 32.84 -48.55
N LEU A 374 38.84 34.12 -48.54
CA LEU A 374 40.11 34.42 -49.10
C LEU A 374 41.23 33.74 -48.33
N PHE A 375 41.14 33.76 -47.02
CA PHE A 375 42.12 33.15 -46.13
C PHE A 375 41.76 31.69 -45.73
N GLY A 376 40.66 31.12 -46.25
CA GLY A 376 40.23 29.75 -45.99
C GLY A 376 39.76 29.53 -44.58
N LEU A 377 39.33 30.55 -43.82
CA LEU A 377 38.92 30.48 -42.43
C LEU A 377 37.41 30.31 -42.27
N GLY A 378 37.01 29.64 -41.19
CA GLY A 378 35.61 29.36 -40.83
C GLY A 378 34.99 28.25 -41.66
N GLN A 379 35.78 27.44 -42.36
CA GLN A 379 35.33 26.30 -43.17
C GLN A 379 35.98 24.97 -42.79
N SER A 380 36.85 24.98 -41.79
CA SER A 380 37.65 23.84 -41.34
C SER A 380 37.33 23.43 -39.90
N ASP A 381 38.28 22.82 -39.22
CA ASP A 381 38.11 22.24 -37.89
C ASP A 381 38.16 23.28 -36.74
N GLU A 382 38.12 24.59 -37.03
CA GLU A 382 38.25 25.68 -36.03
C GLU A 382 37.20 25.55 -34.90
N LEU A 383 36.00 25.04 -35.22
CA LEU A 383 34.95 24.78 -34.22
C LEU A 383 35.37 23.75 -33.14
N THR A 384 36.25 22.82 -33.49
CA THR A 384 36.71 21.78 -32.54
C THR A 384 37.72 22.33 -31.52
N HIS A 385 38.27 23.52 -31.74
CA HIS A 385 39.15 24.23 -30.80
C HIS A 385 38.36 25.08 -29.78
N VAL A 386 37.04 25.18 -29.94
CA VAL A 386 36.19 25.97 -29.08
C VAL A 386 35.71 25.13 -27.90
N THR A 387 35.91 25.65 -26.71
CA THR A 387 35.42 25.03 -25.46
C THR A 387 34.59 26.05 -24.69
N PHE A 388 33.42 25.60 -24.20
CA PHE A 388 32.59 26.37 -23.30
C PHE A 388 32.66 25.80 -21.89
N GLY A 389 32.59 26.67 -20.90
CA GLY A 389 32.34 26.31 -19.50
C GLY A 389 30.87 26.52 -19.13
N LEU A 390 30.30 25.57 -18.40
CA LEU A 390 29.04 25.72 -17.71
C LEU A 390 29.32 26.15 -16.27
N TYR A 391 28.80 27.29 -15.86
CA TYR A 391 29.02 27.90 -14.55
C TYR A 391 27.72 28.09 -13.80
N ALA A 392 27.79 28.05 -12.46
CA ALA A 392 26.69 28.47 -11.61
C ALA A 392 26.54 30.00 -11.65
N ALA A 393 25.37 30.54 -11.98
CA ALA A 393 25.11 31.98 -11.96
C ALA A 393 24.80 32.49 -10.54
N GLU A 394 24.53 31.60 -9.61
CA GLU A 394 24.25 31.87 -8.21
C GLU A 394 24.89 30.78 -7.33
N LYS A 395 24.90 30.99 -6.00
CA LYS A 395 25.36 29.97 -5.06
C LYS A 395 24.30 28.88 -4.95
N LEU A 396 24.66 27.63 -5.27
CA LEU A 396 23.78 26.45 -5.17
C LEU A 396 24.17 25.63 -3.94
N VAL A 397 23.24 25.49 -2.98
CA VAL A 397 23.51 24.83 -1.70
C VAL A 397 22.91 23.43 -1.69
N ALA A 398 23.71 22.43 -1.36
CA ALA A 398 23.30 21.04 -1.18
C ALA A 398 22.72 20.78 0.22
N ALA A 399 22.10 19.62 0.42
CA ALA A 399 21.46 19.26 1.68
C ALA A 399 22.42 19.18 2.88
N ASP A 400 23.69 18.81 2.67
CA ASP A 400 24.72 18.76 3.70
C ASP A 400 25.33 20.14 4.04
N GLY A 401 24.91 21.21 3.33
CA GLY A 401 25.40 22.58 3.46
C GLY A 401 26.62 22.91 2.60
N SER A 402 27.21 21.93 1.90
CA SER A 402 28.21 22.19 0.86
C SER A 402 27.57 22.94 -0.32
N SER A 403 28.37 23.63 -1.11
CA SER A 403 27.78 24.47 -2.17
C SER A 403 28.70 24.63 -3.38
N ILE A 404 28.08 24.79 -4.55
CA ILE A 404 28.72 25.34 -5.72
C ILE A 404 28.67 26.87 -5.59
N PRO A 405 29.82 27.55 -5.53
CA PRO A 405 29.84 29.02 -5.42
C PRO A 405 29.30 29.68 -6.69
N GLN A 406 28.87 30.92 -6.59
CA GLN A 406 28.63 31.73 -7.78
C GLN A 406 29.90 31.78 -8.62
N ASP A 407 29.77 31.72 -9.95
CA ASP A 407 30.82 31.59 -10.94
C ASP A 407 31.69 30.31 -10.81
N GLY A 408 31.23 29.32 -10.05
CA GLY A 408 31.86 27.99 -9.98
C GLY A 408 31.64 27.20 -11.26
N LEU A 409 32.78 26.70 -11.82
CA LEU A 409 32.76 25.86 -13.03
C LEU A 409 32.23 24.48 -12.73
N ILE A 410 31.25 24.02 -13.51
CA ILE A 410 30.57 22.71 -13.31
C ILE A 410 31.01 21.70 -14.39
N GLU A 411 31.10 22.16 -15.65
CA GLU A 411 31.44 21.30 -16.78
C GLU A 411 32.17 22.10 -17.85
N MET A 412 33.13 21.46 -18.51
CA MET A 412 33.73 21.97 -19.77
C MET A 412 33.21 21.12 -20.92
N VAL A 413 32.71 21.76 -21.95
CA VAL A 413 32.14 21.08 -23.11
C VAL A 413 32.78 21.62 -24.42
N SER A 414 33.25 20.70 -25.26
CA SER A 414 33.79 21.00 -26.57
C SER A 414 32.72 20.84 -27.65
N LEU A 415 32.86 21.62 -28.72
CA LEU A 415 31.95 21.56 -29.85
C LEU A 415 32.26 20.36 -30.75
N ASN A 416 31.24 19.85 -31.40
CA ASN A 416 31.39 18.94 -32.53
C ASN A 416 31.63 19.75 -33.85
N LYS A 417 31.88 19.04 -34.95
CA LYS A 417 32.09 19.64 -36.27
C LYS A 417 30.92 20.47 -36.80
N ASP A 418 29.72 20.20 -36.29
CA ASP A 418 28.50 20.94 -36.66
C ASP A 418 28.28 22.19 -35.78
N GLY A 419 29.23 22.53 -34.92
CA GLY A 419 29.16 23.66 -34.01
C GLY A 419 28.18 23.48 -32.86
N LYS A 420 27.84 22.22 -32.48
CA LYS A 420 26.94 21.93 -31.40
C LYS A 420 27.67 21.38 -30.18
N ALA A 421 27.26 21.81 -29.02
CA ALA A 421 27.65 21.22 -27.74
C ALA A 421 26.46 20.98 -26.86
N THR A 422 26.56 19.95 -26.00
CA THR A 422 25.53 19.58 -25.02
C THR A 422 26.20 19.23 -23.71
N CYS A 423 25.80 19.92 -22.65
CA CYS A 423 26.22 19.63 -21.28
C CYS A 423 25.49 18.39 -20.75
N LYS A 424 26.22 17.47 -20.09
CA LYS A 424 25.74 16.18 -19.63
C LYS A 424 25.70 16.07 -18.12
N THR A 425 26.27 17.02 -17.39
CA THR A 425 26.29 17.01 -15.93
C THR A 425 24.86 17.10 -15.38
N ASN A 426 24.55 16.24 -14.42
CA ASN A 426 23.31 16.31 -13.69
C ASN A 426 23.28 17.57 -12.81
N LEU A 427 22.38 18.49 -13.11
CA LEU A 427 22.28 19.76 -12.40
C LEU A 427 21.14 19.77 -11.39
N PRO A 428 21.28 20.45 -10.24
CA PRO A 428 20.16 20.85 -9.40
C PRO A 428 19.36 21.97 -10.08
N PHE A 429 18.15 22.24 -9.60
CA PHE A 429 17.43 23.44 -10.01
C PHE A 429 18.24 24.70 -9.64
N GLY A 430 18.22 25.71 -10.51
CA GLY A 430 18.97 26.93 -10.30
C GLY A 430 19.32 27.65 -11.61
N ARG A 431 20.12 28.70 -11.47
CA ARG A 431 20.55 29.55 -12.58
C ARG A 431 21.99 29.27 -12.95
N PHE A 432 22.23 29.16 -14.23
CA PHE A 432 23.53 28.85 -14.82
C PHE A 432 23.85 29.80 -15.97
N TYR A 433 25.07 29.78 -16.42
CA TYR A 433 25.44 30.41 -17.69
C TYR A 433 26.51 29.60 -18.38
N LEU A 434 26.53 29.70 -19.71
CA LEU A 434 27.64 29.23 -20.56
C LEU A 434 28.51 30.40 -20.92
N GLN A 435 29.82 30.20 -20.90
CA GLN A 435 30.82 31.19 -21.34
C GLN A 435 31.93 30.46 -22.07
N GLU A 436 32.43 31.07 -23.14
CA GLU A 436 33.55 30.55 -23.90
C GLU A 436 34.84 30.58 -23.06
N ILE A 437 35.57 29.47 -23.01
CA ILE A 437 36.85 29.34 -22.29
C ILE A 437 38.02 29.43 -23.26
N SER A 438 37.88 28.84 -24.45
CA SER A 438 38.90 28.84 -25.49
C SER A 438 38.28 28.89 -26.87
N THR A 439 39.00 29.47 -27.81
CA THR A 439 38.65 29.52 -29.23
C THR A 439 39.89 29.29 -30.11
N ASP A 440 39.68 29.17 -31.40
CA ASP A 440 40.77 29.09 -32.35
C ASP A 440 41.52 30.43 -32.42
N SER A 441 42.83 30.38 -32.63
CA SER A 441 43.74 31.53 -32.57
C SER A 441 43.48 32.66 -33.59
N HIS A 442 42.67 32.40 -34.61
CA HIS A 442 42.28 33.41 -35.61
C HIS A 442 41.09 34.27 -35.15
N TYR A 443 40.46 33.92 -34.00
CA TYR A 443 39.21 34.52 -33.57
C TYR A 443 39.31 35.16 -32.19
N LEU A 444 38.47 36.17 -31.98
CA LEU A 444 38.29 36.80 -30.68
C LEU A 444 37.59 35.85 -29.73
N LEU A 445 38.14 35.64 -28.53
CA LEU A 445 37.51 34.91 -27.45
C LEU A 445 36.27 35.68 -26.97
N GLY A 446 35.14 35.01 -26.92
CA GLY A 446 33.90 35.60 -26.42
C GLY A 446 33.89 35.71 -24.88
N ASP A 447 33.58 36.88 -24.34
CA ASP A 447 33.46 37.15 -22.91
C ASP A 447 32.01 37.16 -22.42
N THR A 448 31.06 36.95 -23.33
CA THR A 448 29.63 37.00 -23.05
C THR A 448 29.18 35.79 -22.25
N LYS A 449 28.43 36.05 -21.16
CA LYS A 449 27.73 35.03 -20.37
C LYS A 449 26.36 34.78 -20.98
N TYR A 450 26.07 33.55 -21.35
CA TYR A 450 24.77 33.12 -21.92
C TYR A 450 23.94 32.44 -20.83
N PRO A 451 22.95 33.12 -20.20
CA PRO A 451 22.21 32.61 -19.07
C PRO A 451 21.25 31.52 -19.49
N VAL A 452 21.06 30.54 -18.60
CA VAL A 452 20.04 29.49 -18.67
C VAL A 452 19.49 29.23 -17.28
N SER A 453 18.18 29.00 -17.16
CA SER A 453 17.51 28.67 -15.88
C SER A 453 16.91 27.28 -15.95
N PHE A 454 17.26 26.45 -15.00
CA PHE A 454 16.64 25.15 -14.79
C PHE A 454 15.66 25.24 -13.65
N ASP A 455 14.38 25.44 -13.99
CA ASP A 455 13.26 25.49 -13.06
C ASP A 455 12.40 24.23 -13.23
N TYR A 456 11.67 23.87 -12.15
CA TYR A 456 10.76 22.74 -12.22
C TYR A 456 9.66 22.94 -13.26
N ALA A 457 9.59 22.07 -14.24
CA ALA A 457 8.69 22.17 -15.39
C ALA A 457 7.41 21.31 -15.27
N GLY A 458 7.04 20.89 -14.03
CA GLY A 458 5.90 20.02 -13.75
C GLY A 458 6.26 18.54 -13.75
N GLN A 459 5.41 17.75 -13.08
CA GLN A 459 5.68 16.32 -12.83
C GLN A 459 5.64 15.44 -14.09
N ASP A 460 5.05 15.91 -15.20
CA ASP A 460 4.89 15.15 -16.44
C ASP A 460 6.14 15.14 -17.31
N LYS A 461 7.18 15.89 -16.90
CA LYS A 461 8.43 16.02 -17.64
C LYS A 461 9.59 15.39 -16.88
N LYS A 462 10.23 14.37 -17.47
CA LYS A 462 11.46 13.76 -16.95
C LYS A 462 12.72 14.54 -17.34
N LEU A 463 12.72 15.15 -18.54
CA LEU A 463 13.86 15.87 -19.10
C LEU A 463 13.42 17.24 -19.63
N VAL A 464 14.07 18.28 -19.15
CA VAL A 464 13.95 19.66 -19.64
C VAL A 464 15.09 19.91 -20.62
N LYS A 465 14.79 20.37 -21.84
CA LYS A 465 15.80 20.75 -22.84
C LYS A 465 15.86 22.26 -22.91
N LEU A 466 17.05 22.80 -22.66
CA LEU A 466 17.33 24.21 -22.72
C LEU A 466 18.39 24.48 -23.82
N ILE A 467 18.24 25.58 -24.56
CA ILE A 467 19.18 26.00 -25.58
C ILE A 467 19.66 27.39 -25.19
N ALA A 468 20.97 27.54 -25.05
CA ALA A 468 21.57 28.83 -24.72
C ALA A 468 21.38 29.86 -25.86
N ASN A 469 21.44 31.14 -25.52
CA ASN A 469 21.27 32.26 -26.47
C ASN A 469 19.93 32.19 -27.23
N GLU A 470 18.84 31.74 -26.54
CA GLU A 470 17.49 31.59 -27.14
C GLU A 470 17.47 30.77 -28.44
N GLY A 471 18.47 29.88 -28.62
CA GLY A 471 18.61 29.03 -29.80
C GLY A 471 19.34 29.72 -30.97
N ALA A 472 19.69 30.99 -30.86
CA ALA A 472 20.50 31.68 -31.86
C ALA A 472 21.97 31.21 -31.80
N ALA A 473 22.61 31.08 -32.96
CA ALA A 473 24.00 30.70 -33.02
C ALA A 473 24.90 31.80 -32.43
N ILE A 474 25.86 31.37 -31.62
CA ILE A 474 26.91 32.24 -31.05
C ILE A 474 28.05 32.34 -32.10
N GLU A 475 28.32 33.54 -32.60
CA GLU A 475 29.35 33.73 -33.63
C GLU A 475 30.62 34.34 -33.03
N ASN A 476 31.80 33.75 -33.32
CA ASN A 476 33.09 34.40 -33.07
C ASN A 476 33.53 35.24 -34.28
N LYS A 477 34.07 36.41 -33.96
CA LYS A 477 34.59 37.35 -34.93
C LYS A 477 36.06 37.09 -35.18
N LEU A 478 36.50 37.27 -36.43
CA LEU A 478 37.93 37.20 -36.79
C LEU A 478 38.69 38.38 -36.20
N ILE A 479 39.89 38.10 -35.76
CA ILE A 479 40.88 39.12 -35.43
C ILE A 479 41.54 39.54 -36.74
N TYR A 480 41.52 40.84 -37.06
CA TYR A 480 42.17 41.39 -38.20
C TYR A 480 43.24 42.37 -37.79
N GLY A 481 44.36 42.33 -38.50
CA GLY A 481 45.46 43.31 -38.42
C GLY A 481 45.87 43.80 -39.77
N SER A 482 47.00 44.45 -39.82
CA SER A 482 47.65 44.89 -41.04
C SER A 482 49.17 44.61 -41.00
N VAL A 483 49.74 44.36 -42.15
CA VAL A 483 51.19 44.20 -42.32
C VAL A 483 51.69 45.29 -43.24
N SER A 484 52.70 46.01 -42.81
CA SER A 484 53.34 47.02 -43.62
C SER A 484 54.85 46.78 -43.68
N GLY A 485 55.45 47.15 -44.78
CA GLY A 485 56.88 47.02 -44.97
C GLY A 485 57.45 48.20 -45.82
N LEU A 486 58.76 48.29 -45.84
CA LEU A 486 59.47 49.23 -46.62
C LEU A 486 60.32 48.47 -47.64
N LYS A 487 60.12 48.74 -48.92
CA LYS A 487 60.95 48.21 -50.02
C LYS A 487 62.04 49.16 -50.29
N VAL A 488 63.32 48.71 -50.28
CA VAL A 488 64.50 49.48 -50.52
C VAL A 488 65.39 48.79 -51.54
N ASP A 489 66.33 49.58 -52.18
CA ASP A 489 67.39 49.04 -52.98
C ASP A 489 68.63 48.63 -52.14
N ALA A 490 69.70 48.17 -52.74
CA ALA A 490 70.96 47.77 -52.09
C ALA A 490 71.67 48.91 -51.32
N ASN A 491 71.21 50.15 -51.42
CA ASN A 491 71.72 51.33 -50.73
C ASN A 491 70.75 51.94 -49.77
N ASP A 492 69.74 51.14 -49.35
CA ASP A 492 68.69 51.54 -48.44
C ASP A 492 67.74 52.66 -48.92
N LYS A 493 67.76 52.96 -50.26
CA LYS A 493 66.85 53.95 -50.83
C LYS A 493 65.47 53.36 -51.12
N PRO A 494 64.37 54.07 -50.80
CA PRO A 494 63.00 53.63 -51.08
C PRO A 494 62.83 53.26 -52.56
N LEU A 495 62.17 52.13 -52.83
CA LEU A 495 61.91 51.57 -54.14
C LEU A 495 60.38 51.48 -54.39
N SER A 496 59.93 52.27 -55.38
CA SER A 496 58.55 52.27 -55.84
C SER A 496 58.30 51.20 -56.91
N GLY A 497 57.10 50.66 -56.96
CA GLY A 497 56.63 49.77 -58.02
C GLY A 497 56.96 48.29 -57.84
N ALA A 498 57.56 47.90 -56.74
CA ALA A 498 57.68 46.48 -56.40
C ALA A 498 56.29 45.90 -56.01
N VAL A 499 55.93 44.78 -56.57
CA VAL A 499 54.68 44.06 -56.17
C VAL A 499 55.05 43.04 -55.12
N MET A 500 54.48 43.22 -53.93
CA MET A 500 54.65 42.34 -52.82
C MET A 500 53.39 41.43 -52.68
N GLY A 501 53.61 40.16 -52.44
CA GLY A 501 52.52 39.16 -52.18
C GLY A 501 52.50 38.75 -50.73
N LEU A 502 51.28 38.60 -50.19
CA LEU A 502 51.04 37.96 -48.90
C LEU A 502 50.57 36.54 -49.18
N PHE A 503 51.13 35.55 -48.47
CA PHE A 503 50.90 34.12 -48.69
C PHE A 503 50.60 33.42 -47.41
N ALA A 504 49.88 32.27 -47.52
CA ALA A 504 49.72 31.34 -46.40
C ALA A 504 51.10 30.82 -45.94
N ALA A 505 51.24 30.54 -44.64
CA ALA A 505 52.47 30.00 -44.06
C ALA A 505 52.90 28.66 -44.67
N SER A 506 51.93 27.89 -45.21
CA SER A 506 52.16 26.61 -45.88
C SER A 506 52.40 26.68 -47.36
N GLU A 507 52.39 27.91 -47.95
CA GLU A 507 52.59 28.07 -49.41
C GLU A 507 54.05 27.81 -49.81
N THR A 508 54.23 27.12 -50.91
CA THR A 508 55.56 26.74 -51.45
C THR A 508 55.87 27.36 -52.80
N ARG A 509 54.88 27.93 -53.52
CA ARG A 509 55.01 28.63 -54.78
C ARG A 509 54.56 30.07 -54.60
N PHE A 510 55.43 30.98 -54.85
CA PHE A 510 55.23 32.40 -54.59
C PHE A 510 55.07 33.19 -55.92
N THR A 511 53.85 33.16 -56.43
CA THR A 511 53.42 33.80 -57.65
C THR A 511 52.22 34.70 -57.41
N LYS A 512 51.85 35.51 -58.39
CA LYS A 512 50.70 36.39 -58.31
C LYS A 512 49.40 35.60 -58.12
N ASP A 513 49.34 34.40 -58.73
CA ASP A 513 48.12 33.52 -58.66
C ASP A 513 47.98 32.79 -57.31
N THR A 514 49.07 32.62 -56.56
CA THR A 514 49.09 31.99 -55.25
C THR A 514 49.08 33.01 -54.10
N ALA A 515 49.27 34.30 -54.41
CA ALA A 515 49.19 35.36 -53.40
C ALA A 515 47.74 35.58 -52.93
N LEU A 516 47.50 35.57 -51.60
CA LEU A 516 46.24 35.93 -50.99
C LEU A 516 45.92 37.42 -51.19
N LEU A 517 46.91 38.27 -51.01
CA LEU A 517 46.84 39.72 -51.26
C LEU A 517 48.11 40.19 -52.00
N THR A 518 47.98 41.28 -52.77
CA THR A 518 49.11 41.96 -53.38
C THR A 518 49.09 43.42 -52.98
N ALA A 519 50.27 44.00 -52.82
CA ALA A 519 50.45 45.42 -52.55
C ALA A 519 51.63 45.94 -53.37
N VAL A 520 51.56 47.17 -53.93
CA VAL A 520 52.61 47.81 -54.68
C VAL A 520 53.29 48.84 -53.80
N SER A 521 54.62 48.84 -53.77
CA SER A 521 55.38 49.85 -53.02
C SER A 521 55.17 51.24 -53.62
N ALA A 522 54.86 52.21 -52.76
CA ALA A 522 54.65 53.60 -53.12
C ALA A 522 56.01 54.35 -53.40
N GLU A 523 55.97 55.64 -53.74
CA GLU A 523 57.19 56.46 -54.00
C GLU A 523 58.13 56.48 -52.79
N ASP A 524 57.60 56.41 -51.56
CA ASP A 524 58.37 56.33 -50.33
C ASP A 524 58.80 54.87 -49.98
N GLY A 525 58.64 53.94 -50.93
CA GLY A 525 58.96 52.53 -50.78
C GLY A 525 57.99 51.72 -49.86
N ARG A 526 57.01 52.34 -49.26
CA ARG A 526 56.11 51.67 -48.34
C ARG A 526 55.07 50.88 -49.10
N PHE A 527 54.74 49.68 -48.54
CA PHE A 527 53.63 48.87 -48.95
C PHE A 527 52.84 48.40 -47.70
N ARG A 528 51.55 48.09 -47.87
CA ARG A 528 50.71 47.68 -46.78
C ARG A 528 49.64 46.72 -47.26
N PHE A 529 49.42 45.65 -46.46
CA PHE A 529 48.31 44.77 -46.57
C PHE A 529 47.38 45.05 -45.38
N GLU A 530 46.08 45.16 -45.64
CA GLU A 530 45.04 45.42 -44.62
C GLU A 530 44.07 44.25 -44.49
N LYS A 531 43.38 44.17 -43.35
CA LYS A 531 42.41 43.15 -43.07
C LYS A 531 42.99 41.74 -43.19
N ILE A 532 44.16 41.52 -42.64
CA ILE A 532 44.81 40.22 -42.57
C ILE A 532 44.30 39.55 -41.27
N PRO A 533 43.69 38.33 -41.31
CA PRO A 533 43.34 37.60 -40.11
C PRO A 533 44.60 37.33 -39.24
N ALA A 534 44.36 37.23 -37.91
CA ALA A 534 45.41 36.77 -37.01
C ALA A 534 45.94 35.42 -37.49
N GLY A 535 47.26 35.22 -37.30
CA GLY A 535 47.96 34.02 -37.77
C GLY A 535 49.34 34.32 -38.30
N ASN A 536 49.95 33.29 -38.85
CA ASN A 536 51.28 33.35 -39.44
C ASN A 536 51.16 33.37 -40.97
N TRP A 537 51.86 34.38 -41.58
CA TRP A 537 51.82 34.61 -43.02
C TRP A 537 53.23 34.80 -43.54
N LEU A 538 53.42 34.72 -44.86
CA LEU A 538 54.65 34.98 -45.51
C LEU A 538 54.49 36.17 -46.47
N VAL A 539 55.47 37.07 -46.49
CA VAL A 539 55.54 38.17 -47.45
C VAL A 539 56.74 37.95 -48.35
N ARG A 540 56.57 38.12 -49.69
CA ARG A 540 57.62 38.01 -50.69
C ARG A 540 57.31 38.92 -51.83
N GLU A 541 58.40 39.40 -52.46
CA GLU A 541 58.32 40.12 -53.74
C GLU A 541 57.95 39.16 -54.87
N ILE A 542 56.95 39.51 -55.69
CA ILE A 542 56.46 38.71 -56.82
C ILE A 542 56.73 39.36 -58.18
N GLU A 543 56.83 40.68 -58.22
CA GLU A 543 57.28 41.40 -59.41
C GLU A 543 58.20 42.51 -58.97
N GLN A 544 59.39 42.59 -59.62
CA GLN A 544 60.41 43.63 -59.34
C GLN A 544 60.07 44.90 -60.07
N PRO A 545 60.51 46.08 -59.60
CA PRO A 545 60.48 47.30 -60.35
C PRO A 545 61.41 47.22 -61.58
N LYS A 546 61.16 48.05 -62.63
CA LYS A 546 61.94 48.05 -63.85
C LYS A 546 63.40 48.41 -63.55
N GLY A 547 64.29 47.51 -63.96
CA GLY A 547 65.76 47.70 -63.79
C GLY A 547 66.33 47.03 -62.54
N PHE A 548 65.47 46.28 -61.75
CA PHE A 548 65.92 45.56 -60.59
C PHE A 548 65.71 44.03 -60.76
N VAL A 549 66.33 43.25 -59.92
CA VAL A 549 66.23 41.79 -59.88
C VAL A 549 65.24 41.41 -58.81
N LEU A 550 64.40 40.40 -59.08
CA LEU A 550 63.46 39.90 -58.16
C LEU A 550 64.14 39.35 -56.89
N SER A 551 63.70 39.82 -55.73
CA SER A 551 64.14 39.25 -54.43
C SER A 551 63.39 37.97 -54.12
N GLU A 552 64.15 36.92 -53.81
CA GLU A 552 63.58 35.64 -53.40
C GLU A 552 63.43 35.49 -51.87
N GLU A 553 63.70 36.54 -51.13
CA GLU A 553 63.65 36.55 -49.69
C GLU A 553 62.21 36.43 -49.18
N LEU A 554 62.04 35.60 -48.18
CA LEU A 554 60.74 35.33 -47.51
C LEU A 554 60.71 35.99 -46.12
N PHE A 555 59.71 36.82 -45.90
CA PHE A 555 59.50 37.50 -44.62
C PHE A 555 58.34 36.88 -43.86
N PRO A 556 58.59 36.08 -42.79
CA PRO A 556 57.52 35.59 -41.92
C PRO A 556 56.93 36.75 -41.11
N VAL A 557 55.63 36.87 -41.13
CA VAL A 557 54.91 37.91 -40.39
C VAL A 557 53.78 37.23 -39.53
N THR A 558 53.61 37.75 -38.34
CA THR A 558 52.57 37.26 -37.44
C THR A 558 51.60 38.40 -37.12
N VAL A 559 50.30 38.15 -37.36
CA VAL A 559 49.22 39.05 -36.96
C VAL A 559 48.62 38.50 -35.68
N LYS A 560 48.54 39.34 -34.65
CA LYS A 560 48.00 38.99 -33.33
C LYS A 560 46.93 40.00 -32.91
N GLU A 561 46.10 39.64 -31.98
CA GLU A 561 45.26 40.58 -31.22
C GLU A 561 46.14 41.57 -30.48
N GLN A 562 45.83 42.90 -30.57
CA GLN A 562 46.53 43.95 -29.86
C GLN A 562 45.97 44.20 -28.47
#